data_a8df2ba79875c915fe1f7f2665edfcea
#
_entry.id   a8df2ba79875c915fe1f7f2665edfcea
#
_cell.length_a   1.000
_cell.length_b   1.000
_cell.length_c   1.000
_cell.angle_alpha   90.00
_cell.angle_beta   90.00
_cell.angle_gamma   90.00
#
_symmetry.space_group_name_H-M   'P 1'
#
loop_
_entity.id
_entity.type
_entity.pdbx_description
1 polymer ?
#
loop_
_entity_poly.entity_id
_entity_poly.type
_entity_poly.pdbx_seq_one_letter_code
_entity_poly.pdbx_strand_id
1 'polypeptide(L)'
;LFESDFSEAQVITMFLLPDINLKLRPKILDLKPGTRIVSNSFTMGEWKADQTVSVDKDCNSYCTALLWIVPAKVGGAWKLAQGELVLKQEFQMLSGTLRAAGGPVAVDGRVRGEEVSFKAGAKQYRGRMNGEKLELK
;
A
#
# COMPACT_ATOMS: atom_id res chain seq x y z
N LEU A 1 15.22 18.42 4.03
CA LEU A 1 14.17 17.40 4.17
C LEU A 1 14.07 16.51 2.93
N PHE A 2 13.95 17.10 1.75
CA PHE A 2 13.75 16.31 0.52
C PHE A 2 15.01 15.55 0.08
N GLU A 3 16.17 15.97 0.53
CA GLU A 3 17.44 15.32 0.24
C GLU A 3 17.94 14.45 1.40
N SER A 4 17.21 14.41 2.51
CA SER A 4 17.56 13.59 3.66
C SER A 4 17.37 12.11 3.36
N ASP A 5 18.30 11.29 3.85
CA ASP A 5 18.20 9.84 3.72
C ASP A 5 17.55 9.26 4.98
N PHE A 6 16.32 8.76 4.83
CA PHE A 6 15.61 8.05 5.89
C PHE A 6 15.23 6.63 5.48
N SER A 7 16.02 6.04 4.55
CA SER A 7 15.73 4.71 4.01
C SER A 7 15.79 3.59 5.03
N GLU A 8 16.50 3.78 6.13
CA GLU A 8 16.60 2.79 7.20
C GLU A 8 15.51 2.92 8.27
N ALA A 9 14.66 3.94 8.17
CA ALA A 9 13.59 4.14 9.14
C ALA A 9 12.53 3.04 9.02
N GLN A 10 12.04 2.57 10.15
CA GLN A 10 10.92 1.62 10.22
C GLN A 10 9.60 2.34 10.50
N VAL A 11 9.66 3.48 11.17
CA VAL A 11 8.52 4.34 11.48
C VAL A 11 8.93 5.78 11.25
N ILE A 12 8.10 6.51 10.52
CA ILE A 12 8.29 7.94 10.28
C ILE A 12 7.04 8.65 10.77
N THR A 13 7.23 9.63 11.65
CA THR A 13 6.14 10.50 12.09
C THR A 13 6.26 11.84 11.41
N MET A 14 5.12 12.40 10.99
CA MET A 14 5.08 13.65 10.24
C MET A 14 4.00 14.58 10.79
N PHE A 15 4.33 15.87 10.75
CA PHE A 15 3.36 16.94 10.96
C PHE A 15 3.66 18.04 9.95
N LEU A 16 3.35 17.74 8.68
CA LEU A 16 3.70 18.58 7.54
C LEU A 16 2.45 18.90 6.73
N LEU A 17 2.45 20.05 6.08
CA LEU A 17 1.35 20.46 5.21
C LEU A 17 1.17 19.47 4.05
N PRO A 18 -0.07 19.37 3.49
CA PRO A 18 -0.34 18.39 2.42
C PRO A 18 0.58 18.53 1.22
N ASP A 19 0.94 19.76 0.83
CA ASP A 19 1.83 19.98 -0.32
C ASP A 19 3.21 19.36 -0.10
N ILE A 20 3.72 19.44 1.12
CA ILE A 20 5.00 18.83 1.49
C ILE A 20 4.88 17.31 1.49
N ASN A 21 3.78 16.79 2.01
CA ASN A 21 3.51 15.36 2.00
C ASN A 21 3.49 14.82 0.57
N LEU A 22 2.85 15.54 -0.36
CA LEU A 22 2.79 15.13 -1.76
C LEU A 22 4.17 15.12 -2.43
N LYS A 23 5.04 16.06 -2.07
CA LYS A 23 6.41 16.08 -2.57
C LYS A 23 7.25 14.94 -2.04
N LEU A 24 7.00 14.50 -0.80
CA LEU A 24 7.70 13.38 -0.18
C LEU A 24 7.15 12.02 -0.61
N ARG A 25 5.92 11.96 -1.11
CA ARG A 25 5.21 10.71 -1.41
C ARG A 25 6.01 9.76 -2.31
N PRO A 26 6.61 10.19 -3.42
CA PRO A 26 7.40 9.27 -4.25
C PRO A 26 8.56 8.64 -3.49
N LYS A 27 9.23 9.42 -2.66
CA LYS A 27 10.36 8.94 -1.85
C LYS A 27 9.87 7.95 -0.77
N ILE A 28 8.73 8.25 -0.15
CA ILE A 28 8.12 7.38 0.86
C ILE A 28 7.71 6.04 0.24
N LEU A 29 7.12 6.07 -0.96
CA LEU A 29 6.69 4.85 -1.64
C LEU A 29 7.85 3.94 -2.04
N ASP A 30 9.07 4.47 -2.13
CA ASP A 30 10.27 3.71 -2.43
C ASP A 30 10.96 3.14 -1.18
N LEU A 31 10.44 3.43 0.01
CA LEU A 31 10.96 2.84 1.24
C LEU A 31 10.64 1.34 1.30
N LYS A 32 11.27 0.65 2.23
CA LYS A 32 11.04 -0.79 2.41
C LYS A 32 9.56 -1.06 2.68
N PRO A 33 8.97 -2.06 2.01
CA PRO A 33 7.59 -2.47 2.32
C PRO A 33 7.42 -2.77 3.80
N GLY A 34 6.31 -2.29 4.37
CA GLY A 34 6.05 -2.44 5.80
C GLY A 34 6.50 -1.26 6.64
N THR A 35 7.26 -0.31 6.09
CA THR A 35 7.58 0.94 6.78
C THR A 35 6.29 1.67 7.12
N ARG A 36 6.17 2.14 8.36
CA ARG A 36 4.95 2.82 8.84
C ARG A 36 5.17 4.32 8.84
N ILE A 37 4.20 5.02 8.25
CA ILE A 37 4.18 6.48 8.19
C ILE A 37 2.97 6.96 8.98
N VAL A 38 3.21 7.76 9.99
CA VAL A 38 2.13 8.34 10.81
C VAL A 38 2.14 9.85 10.62
N SER A 39 1.03 10.39 10.15
CA SER A 39 0.85 11.83 9.99
C SER A 39 -0.23 12.33 10.94
N ASN A 40 0.03 13.47 11.57
CA ASN A 40 -1.00 14.16 12.33
C ASN A 40 -1.81 15.03 11.38
N SER A 41 -3.07 14.67 11.17
CA SER A 41 -4.12 15.43 10.46
C SER A 41 -3.95 15.61 8.96
N PHE A 42 -2.76 15.73 8.43
CA PHE A 42 -2.53 16.04 7.02
C PHE A 42 -2.35 14.79 6.17
N THR A 43 -3.03 14.75 5.03
CA THR A 43 -3.14 13.58 4.14
C THR A 43 -2.02 13.54 3.11
N MET A 44 -2.01 12.46 2.30
CA MET A 44 -1.10 12.28 1.16
C MET A 44 -1.85 12.20 -0.18
N GLY A 45 -2.87 13.04 -0.35
CA GLY A 45 -3.65 13.07 -1.59
C GLY A 45 -4.45 11.79 -1.80
N GLU A 46 -4.33 11.21 -2.99
CA GLU A 46 -5.10 10.00 -3.36
C GLU A 46 -4.67 8.76 -2.61
N TRP A 47 -3.47 8.76 -2.01
CA TRP A 47 -3.03 7.62 -1.20
C TRP A 47 -3.77 7.65 0.13
N LYS A 48 -4.84 6.88 0.22
CA LYS A 48 -5.67 6.80 1.42
C LYS A 48 -4.91 6.10 2.55
N ALA A 49 -5.13 6.58 3.79
CA ALA A 49 -4.52 5.95 4.96
C ALA A 49 -5.06 4.53 5.16
N ASP A 50 -4.16 3.65 5.61
CA ASP A 50 -4.55 2.27 5.98
C ASP A 50 -5.39 2.26 7.26
N GLN A 51 -5.12 3.21 8.16
CA GLN A 51 -5.85 3.33 9.41
C GLN A 51 -5.93 4.79 9.83
N THR A 52 -7.07 5.18 10.39
CA THR A 52 -7.31 6.54 10.88
C THR A 52 -7.84 6.45 12.31
N VAL A 53 -7.23 7.22 13.22
CA VAL A 53 -7.67 7.30 14.60
C VAL A 53 -7.90 8.77 14.96
N SER A 54 -9.07 9.08 15.47
CA SER A 54 -9.42 10.43 15.90
C SER A 54 -9.67 10.46 17.41
N VAL A 55 -9.22 11.53 18.05
CA VAL A 55 -9.44 11.78 19.46
C VAL A 55 -10.49 12.88 19.58
N ASP A 56 -11.64 12.56 20.16
CA ASP A 56 -12.75 13.52 20.29
C ASP A 56 -12.77 14.24 21.63
N LYS A 57 -12.15 13.63 22.64
CA LYS A 57 -12.19 14.15 24.00
C LYS A 57 -10.94 14.95 24.33
N ASP A 58 -11.13 16.14 24.88
CA ASP A 58 -10.05 17.04 25.33
C ASP A 58 -9.08 17.44 24.20
N CYS A 59 -9.58 17.47 22.96
CA CYS A 59 -8.79 17.86 21.81
C CYS A 59 -9.52 18.92 21.00
N ASN A 60 -8.87 20.06 20.74
CA ASN A 60 -9.46 21.20 20.02
C ASN A 60 -9.05 21.27 18.55
N SER A 61 -7.86 20.76 18.21
CA SER A 61 -7.36 20.79 16.82
C SER A 61 -6.28 19.74 16.63
N TYR A 62 -6.07 19.31 15.38
CA TYR A 62 -5.08 18.31 15.03
C TYR A 62 -5.26 16.99 15.78
N CYS A 63 -6.51 16.50 15.79
CA CYS A 63 -6.91 15.39 16.65
C CYS A 63 -6.95 14.05 15.92
N THR A 64 -6.45 13.99 14.69
CA THR A 64 -6.51 12.79 13.88
C THR A 64 -5.10 12.27 13.56
N ALA A 65 -4.88 11.00 13.79
CA ALA A 65 -3.67 10.31 13.37
C ALA A 65 -3.97 9.41 12.18
N LEU A 66 -3.15 9.52 11.15
CA LEU A 66 -3.28 8.75 9.92
C LEU A 66 -2.07 7.83 9.79
N LEU A 67 -2.33 6.57 9.52
CA LEU A 67 -1.27 5.56 9.34
C LEU A 67 -1.28 5.07 7.90
N TRP A 68 -0.13 5.13 7.25
CA TRP A 68 0.14 4.45 5.98
C TRP A 68 1.21 3.40 6.20
N ILE A 69 1.04 2.25 5.57
CA ILE A 69 2.03 1.19 5.54
C ILE A 69 2.55 1.12 4.11
N VAL A 70 3.85 1.30 3.93
CA VAL A 70 4.44 1.30 2.59
C VAL A 70 4.18 -0.05 1.95
N PRO A 71 3.45 -0.09 0.81
CA PRO A 71 3.13 -1.36 0.16
C PRO A 71 4.29 -1.84 -0.71
N ALA A 72 4.47 -3.15 -0.77
CA ALA A 72 5.37 -3.74 -1.76
C ALA A 72 4.86 -3.44 -3.18
N LYS A 73 5.76 -3.38 -4.14
CA LYS A 73 5.42 -3.13 -5.55
C LYS A 73 5.08 -4.46 -6.19
N VAL A 74 3.79 -4.69 -6.45
CA VAL A 74 3.28 -5.94 -7.02
C VAL A 74 2.60 -5.76 -8.37
N GLY A 75 2.54 -4.55 -8.90
CA GLY A 75 1.99 -4.30 -10.23
C GLY A 75 2.79 -5.02 -11.31
N GLY A 76 2.10 -5.52 -12.33
CA GLY A 76 2.73 -6.20 -13.46
C GLY A 76 2.11 -7.57 -13.73
N ALA A 77 2.80 -8.37 -14.53
CA ALA A 77 2.35 -9.70 -14.92
C ALA A 77 3.07 -10.78 -14.13
N TRP A 78 2.31 -11.74 -13.61
CA TRP A 78 2.82 -12.86 -12.81
C TRP A 78 2.33 -14.17 -13.41
N LYS A 79 3.24 -15.13 -13.56
CA LYS A 79 2.87 -16.48 -13.98
C LYS A 79 2.58 -17.33 -12.75
N LEU A 80 1.39 -17.89 -12.71
CA LEU A 80 0.94 -18.77 -11.63
C LEU A 80 0.65 -20.15 -12.20
N ALA A 81 0.55 -21.15 -11.31
CA ALA A 81 0.21 -22.50 -11.73
C ALA A 81 -1.15 -22.56 -12.45
N GLN A 82 -2.10 -21.74 -12.05
CA GLN A 82 -3.45 -21.67 -12.63
C GLN A 82 -3.58 -20.72 -13.83
N GLY A 83 -2.54 -19.96 -14.18
CA GLY A 83 -2.60 -19.03 -15.31
C GLY A 83 -1.73 -17.81 -15.12
N GLU A 84 -2.10 -16.72 -15.82
CA GLU A 84 -1.39 -15.45 -15.77
C GLU A 84 -2.19 -14.41 -14.99
N LEU A 85 -1.53 -13.82 -14.00
CA LEU A 85 -2.11 -12.75 -13.19
C LEU A 85 -1.51 -11.42 -13.64
N VAL A 86 -2.37 -10.49 -14.08
CA VAL A 86 -1.96 -9.12 -14.43
C VAL A 86 -2.55 -8.19 -13.39
N LEU A 87 -1.68 -7.46 -12.68
CA LEU A 87 -2.09 -6.55 -11.62
C LEU A 87 -1.75 -5.11 -11.98
N LYS A 88 -2.70 -4.23 -11.73
CA LYS A 88 -2.49 -2.79 -11.65
C LYS A 88 -2.49 -2.40 -10.19
N GLN A 89 -1.51 -1.61 -9.80
CA GLN A 89 -1.39 -1.16 -8.43
C GLN A 89 -1.54 0.36 -8.34
N GLU A 90 -2.43 0.79 -7.47
CA GLU A 90 -2.56 2.19 -7.09
C GLU A 90 -2.37 2.25 -5.57
N PHE A 91 -1.17 2.63 -5.14
CA PHE A 91 -0.75 2.62 -3.74
C PHE A 91 -0.93 1.22 -3.12
N GLN A 92 -1.81 1.05 -2.12
CA GLN A 92 -2.08 -0.26 -1.52
C GLN A 92 -3.21 -1.02 -2.23
N MET A 93 -3.84 -0.43 -3.23
CA MET A 93 -4.97 -1.07 -3.90
C MET A 93 -4.54 -1.78 -5.17
N LEU A 94 -5.12 -2.95 -5.40
CA LEU A 94 -4.86 -3.78 -6.57
C LEU A 94 -6.12 -4.00 -7.37
N SER A 95 -5.96 -3.99 -8.69
CA SER A 95 -7.00 -4.41 -9.63
C SER A 95 -6.32 -5.13 -10.78
N GLY A 96 -7.08 -5.89 -11.55
CA GLY A 96 -6.49 -6.56 -12.70
C GLY A 96 -7.31 -7.76 -13.15
N THR A 97 -6.61 -8.72 -13.75
CA THR A 97 -7.22 -9.89 -14.37
C THR A 97 -6.38 -11.13 -14.12
N LEU A 98 -7.03 -12.22 -13.76
CA LEU A 98 -6.43 -13.55 -13.74
C LEU A 98 -6.93 -14.31 -14.96
N ARG A 99 -6.01 -14.69 -15.84
CA ARG A 99 -6.30 -15.49 -17.03
C ARG A 99 -6.04 -16.95 -16.70
N ALA A 100 -7.08 -17.67 -16.36
CA ALA A 100 -7.03 -19.09 -16.04
C ALA A 100 -7.72 -19.91 -17.14
N ALA A 101 -7.70 -21.22 -17.00
CA ALA A 101 -8.27 -22.15 -17.98
C ALA A 101 -9.76 -21.90 -18.27
N GLY A 102 -10.51 -21.38 -17.30
CA GLY A 102 -11.92 -21.04 -17.44
C GLY A 102 -12.21 -19.68 -18.05
N GLY A 103 -11.18 -18.93 -18.47
CA GLY A 103 -11.30 -17.59 -19.02
C GLY A 103 -10.80 -16.49 -18.06
N PRO A 104 -10.83 -15.22 -18.51
CA PRO A 104 -10.36 -14.13 -17.67
C PRO A 104 -11.35 -13.84 -16.53
N VAL A 105 -10.80 -13.59 -15.34
CA VAL A 105 -11.56 -13.25 -14.14
C VAL A 105 -11.03 -11.94 -13.58
N ALA A 106 -11.92 -11.01 -13.25
CA ALA A 106 -11.55 -9.74 -12.64
C ALA A 106 -10.97 -9.96 -11.24
N VAL A 107 -9.95 -9.18 -10.92
CA VAL A 107 -9.23 -9.28 -9.64
C VAL A 107 -9.29 -7.94 -8.92
N ASP A 108 -9.61 -7.99 -7.63
CA ASP A 108 -9.55 -6.85 -6.72
C ASP A 108 -8.80 -7.27 -5.46
N GLY A 109 -7.93 -6.41 -4.97
CA GLY A 109 -7.18 -6.72 -3.78
C GLY A 109 -6.46 -5.54 -3.17
N ARG A 110 -5.58 -5.85 -2.23
CA ARG A 110 -4.75 -4.84 -1.58
C ARG A 110 -3.43 -5.42 -1.12
N VAL A 111 -2.49 -4.51 -0.90
CA VAL A 111 -1.16 -4.81 -0.36
C VAL A 111 -1.02 -4.13 0.99
N ARG A 112 -0.62 -4.89 2.00
CA ARG A 112 -0.29 -4.35 3.32
C ARG A 112 1.15 -4.71 3.63
N GLY A 113 2.07 -3.75 3.45
CA GLY A 113 3.49 -4.06 3.53
C GLY A 113 3.88 -5.08 2.47
N GLU A 114 4.36 -6.23 2.88
CA GLU A 114 4.70 -7.33 1.98
C GLU A 114 3.54 -8.29 1.73
N GLU A 115 2.47 -8.19 2.50
CA GLU A 115 1.33 -9.08 2.38
C GLU A 115 0.40 -8.65 1.26
N VAL A 116 0.05 -9.60 0.40
CA VAL A 116 -0.82 -9.38 -0.75
C VAL A 116 -2.07 -10.23 -0.58
N SER A 117 -3.23 -9.63 -0.75
CA SER A 117 -4.50 -10.35 -0.75
C SER A 117 -5.36 -9.86 -1.89
N PHE A 118 -6.01 -10.79 -2.58
CA PHE A 118 -6.92 -10.43 -3.66
C PHE A 118 -7.99 -11.49 -3.86
N LYS A 119 -9.08 -11.07 -4.50
CA LYS A 119 -10.16 -11.96 -4.90
C LYS A 119 -10.19 -12.06 -6.42
N ALA A 120 -10.31 -13.29 -6.91
CA ALA A 120 -10.52 -13.58 -8.33
C ALA A 120 -11.82 -14.40 -8.44
N GLY A 121 -12.91 -13.74 -8.82
CA GLY A 121 -14.23 -14.34 -8.80
C GLY A 121 -14.64 -14.70 -7.37
N ALA A 122 -14.98 -15.97 -7.14
CA ALA A 122 -15.38 -16.47 -5.83
C ALA A 122 -14.19 -16.89 -4.95
N LYS A 123 -13.00 -16.95 -5.52
CA LYS A 123 -11.81 -17.42 -4.79
C LYS A 123 -11.03 -16.26 -4.20
N GLN A 124 -10.51 -16.45 -2.99
CA GLN A 124 -9.64 -15.49 -2.32
C GLN A 124 -8.23 -16.06 -2.24
N TYR A 125 -7.27 -15.22 -2.61
CA TYR A 125 -5.85 -15.57 -2.59
C TYR A 125 -5.12 -14.69 -1.58
N ARG A 126 -4.17 -15.27 -0.89
CA ARG A 126 -3.27 -14.54 -0.01
C ARG A 126 -1.84 -14.96 -0.33
N GLY A 127 -0.95 -14.01 -0.24
CA GLY A 127 0.44 -14.26 -0.49
C GLY A 127 1.33 -13.20 0.11
N ARG A 128 2.59 -13.28 -0.23
CA ARG A 128 3.61 -12.38 0.28
C ARG A 128 4.62 -12.08 -0.82
N MET A 129 5.05 -10.83 -0.88
CA MET A 129 6.18 -10.46 -1.71
C MET A 129 7.46 -10.79 -0.97
N ASN A 130 8.32 -11.57 -1.61
CA ASN A 130 9.65 -11.86 -1.10
C ASN A 130 10.65 -11.35 -2.16
N GLY A 131 11.14 -10.12 -1.93
CA GLY A 131 11.93 -9.43 -2.94
C GLY A 131 11.11 -9.17 -4.20
N GLU A 132 11.50 -9.76 -5.31
CA GLU A 132 10.80 -9.63 -6.60
C GLU A 132 9.85 -10.80 -6.88
N LYS A 133 9.69 -11.73 -5.93
CA LYS A 133 8.85 -12.90 -6.10
C LYS A 133 7.54 -12.77 -5.31
N LEU A 134 6.45 -13.11 -5.97
CA LEU A 134 5.14 -13.20 -5.36
C LEU A 134 4.87 -14.66 -4.99
N GLU A 135 4.79 -14.94 -3.70
CA GLU A 135 4.50 -16.27 -3.17
C GLU A 135 3.04 -16.32 -2.72
N LEU A 136 2.22 -17.12 -3.39
CA LEU A 136 0.82 -17.31 -3.02
C LEU A 136 0.65 -18.58 -2.20
N LYS A 137 -0.27 -18.50 -1.26
CA LYS A 137 -0.67 -19.65 -0.44
C LYS A 137 -1.98 -20.24 -0.92
#